data_b2b72642aaa763d65641cb4656ec4913
#
_entry.id   b2b72642aaa763d65641cb4656ec4913
#
_cell.length_a   1.000
_cell.length_b   1.000
_cell.length_c   1.000
_cell.angle_alpha   90.00
_cell.angle_beta   90.00
_cell.angle_gamma   90.00
#
_symmetry.space_group_name_H-M   'P 1'
#
loop_
_entity.id
_entity.type
_entity.pdbx_description
1 polymer ?
#
loop_
_entity_poly.entity_id
_entity_poly.type
_entity_poly.pdbx_seq_one_letter_code
_entity_poly.pdbx_strand_id
1 'polypeptide(L)'
;MSWKGSMWPFLLNQELQRHPEYLRGTVDIYLAMNPLGINTIQRGVPLFDLDMNRIFPGYMQGGTTQRIAGALFDAVKGYRYGIHFASFYLPGDFVPHVRIMDTGYQTSSLGNLFGLPYVVMRTPKPIDTTTLNYNWQIWESNAFSIYTSETAHIDEESAAQAVSAVLRYLSRVGVVKYTCHSGYLSTVINGNDLATVLTPAGGIFRALRVPGQEVEYGDTIGEILDPFSIKPLNKSHSLPVILFLIANTHTTRPIGNPIPARTPACKLSPAI
;
A
#
# COMPACT_ATOMS: atom_id res chain seq x y z
N MET A 1 2.15 10.26 1.68
CA MET A 1 1.95 9.46 2.89
C MET A 1 0.61 9.87 3.48
N SER A 2 -0.35 8.97 3.59
CA SER A 2 -1.62 9.32 4.21
C SER A 2 -1.46 9.27 5.74
N TRP A 3 -2.22 10.07 6.47
CA TRP A 3 -2.29 10.07 7.93
C TRP A 3 -2.66 8.69 8.54
N LYS A 4 -3.27 7.79 7.77
CA LYS A 4 -3.42 6.37 8.08
C LYS A 4 -2.09 5.67 8.33
N GLY A 5 -1.10 5.93 7.50
CA GLY A 5 0.24 5.35 7.67
C GLY A 5 0.94 5.75 8.96
N SER A 6 0.44 6.75 9.69
CA SER A 6 0.99 7.16 10.99
C SER A 6 0.28 6.50 12.16
N MET A 7 -0.99 6.10 12.01
CA MET A 7 -1.73 5.43 13.08
C MET A 7 -1.21 4.01 13.34
N TRP A 8 -0.85 3.27 12.31
CA TRP A 8 -0.39 1.90 12.46
C TRP A 8 0.96 1.78 13.17
N PRO A 9 2.00 2.59 12.82
CA PRO A 9 3.22 2.65 13.63
C PRO A 9 2.96 3.05 15.07
N PHE A 10 2.00 3.96 15.33
CA PHE A 10 1.61 4.36 16.66
C PHE A 10 1.04 3.19 17.47
N LEU A 11 0.12 2.42 16.91
CA LEU A 11 -0.45 1.24 17.55
C LEU A 11 0.60 0.15 17.80
N LEU A 12 1.49 -0.07 16.83
CA LEU A 12 2.61 -0.99 17.01
C LEU A 12 3.54 -0.55 18.14
N ASN A 13 3.87 0.75 18.18
CA ASN A 13 4.68 1.31 19.25
C ASN A 13 4.01 1.15 20.62
N GLN A 14 2.71 1.42 20.71
CA GLN A 14 1.93 1.23 21.93
C GLN A 14 1.99 -0.22 22.43
N GLU A 15 1.84 -1.19 21.52
CA GLU A 15 1.88 -2.61 21.86
C GLU A 15 3.26 -3.02 22.39
N LEU A 16 4.32 -2.60 21.71
CA LEU A 16 5.69 -2.90 22.14
C LEU A 16 6.08 -2.18 23.45
N GLN A 17 5.54 -0.98 23.70
CA GLN A 17 5.76 -0.27 24.97
C GLN A 17 5.01 -0.90 26.15
N ARG A 18 3.83 -1.49 25.90
CA ARG A 18 3.09 -2.25 26.92
C ARG A 18 3.79 -3.54 27.30
N HIS A 19 4.57 -4.11 26.39
CA HIS A 19 5.22 -5.40 26.51
C HIS A 19 6.69 -5.35 26.13
N PRO A 20 7.52 -4.57 26.86
CA PRO A 20 8.95 -4.45 26.59
C PRO A 20 9.69 -5.79 26.72
N GLU A 21 9.14 -6.72 27.49
CA GLU A 21 9.66 -8.08 27.64
C GLU A 21 9.61 -8.92 26.36
N TYR A 22 8.84 -8.49 25.36
CA TYR A 22 8.80 -9.17 24.06
C TYR A 22 10.06 -8.92 23.23
N LEU A 23 10.72 -7.78 23.42
CA LEU A 23 11.85 -7.37 22.58
C LEU A 23 13.06 -8.32 22.77
N ARG A 24 13.64 -8.75 21.66
CA ARG A 24 14.86 -9.54 21.56
C ARG A 24 15.92 -8.87 20.69
N GLY A 25 15.54 -7.84 19.98
CA GLY A 25 16.38 -7.00 19.13
C GLY A 25 15.97 -5.54 19.24
N THR A 26 16.49 -4.71 18.35
CA THR A 26 16.15 -3.29 18.26
C THR A 26 15.03 -3.08 17.24
N VAL A 27 14.04 -2.31 17.63
CA VAL A 27 12.94 -1.88 16.74
C VAL A 27 12.82 -0.36 16.85
N ASP A 28 13.15 0.35 15.78
CA ASP A 28 12.98 1.79 15.68
C ASP A 28 11.72 2.11 14.90
N ILE A 29 10.86 2.94 15.46
CA ILE A 29 9.56 3.26 14.88
C ILE A 29 9.49 4.76 14.56
N TYR A 30 9.41 5.07 13.28
CA TYR A 30 9.20 6.41 12.77
C TYR A 30 7.70 6.63 12.51
N LEU A 31 7.04 7.35 13.41
CA LEU A 31 5.59 7.53 13.40
C LEU A 31 5.10 8.31 12.17
N ALA A 32 5.88 9.28 11.71
CA ALA A 32 5.53 10.13 10.59
C ALA A 32 6.76 10.58 9.81
N MET A 33 6.84 10.21 8.54
CA MET A 33 7.92 10.66 7.65
C MET A 33 7.64 12.04 7.02
N ASN A 34 6.39 12.47 6.99
CA ASN A 34 5.97 13.80 6.52
C ASN A 34 4.95 14.41 7.50
N PRO A 35 5.39 14.90 8.66
CA PRO A 35 4.48 15.46 9.67
C PRO A 35 3.78 16.73 9.17
N LEU A 36 4.44 17.53 8.32
CA LEU A 36 3.83 18.73 7.72
C LEU A 36 2.68 18.38 6.80
N GLY A 37 2.82 17.30 5.99
CA GLY A 37 1.75 16.81 5.13
C GLY A 37 0.56 16.29 5.93
N ILE A 38 0.79 15.69 7.10
CA ILE A 38 -0.28 15.26 8.01
C ILE A 38 -1.07 16.47 8.51
N ASN A 39 -0.39 17.50 8.98
CA ASN A 39 -1.03 18.71 9.51
C ASN A 39 -1.85 19.46 8.46
N THR A 40 -1.45 19.40 7.19
CA THR A 40 -2.14 20.08 6.08
C THR A 40 -3.06 19.16 5.29
N ILE A 41 -3.18 17.88 5.69
CA ILE A 41 -3.97 16.86 4.99
C ILE A 41 -3.54 16.73 3.51
N GLN A 42 -2.23 16.82 3.26
CA GLN A 42 -1.63 16.70 1.93
C GLN A 42 -0.70 15.48 1.87
N ARG A 43 -0.72 14.79 0.74
CA ARG A 43 0.19 13.67 0.52
C ARG A 43 1.64 14.14 0.33
N GLY A 44 1.82 15.22 -0.39
CA GLY A 44 3.11 15.84 -0.67
C GLY A 44 3.66 16.63 0.52
N VAL A 45 4.90 17.04 0.41
CA VAL A 45 5.48 18.05 1.32
C VAL A 45 4.82 19.40 1.00
N PRO A 46 4.16 20.05 1.96
CA PRO A 46 3.52 21.35 1.73
C PRO A 46 4.48 22.35 1.08
N LEU A 47 3.96 23.26 0.27
CA LEU A 47 4.67 24.22 -0.58
C LEU A 47 5.35 23.63 -1.83
N PHE A 48 5.75 22.36 -1.82
CA PHE A 48 6.46 21.72 -2.92
C PHE A 48 5.60 20.70 -3.68
N ASP A 49 4.50 20.26 -3.09
CA ASP A 49 3.60 19.19 -3.60
C ASP A 49 4.34 17.91 -4.05
N LEU A 50 5.48 17.64 -3.42
CA LEU A 50 6.32 16.48 -3.72
C LEU A 50 6.05 15.34 -2.75
N ASP A 51 5.67 14.17 -3.27
CA ASP A 51 5.52 12.97 -2.46
C ASP A 51 6.90 12.51 -1.96
N MET A 52 7.08 12.46 -0.63
CA MET A 52 8.31 12.01 0.01
C MET A 52 8.76 10.64 -0.51
N ASN A 53 7.82 9.75 -0.80
CA ASN A 53 8.13 8.42 -1.34
C ASN A 53 8.48 8.44 -2.85
N ARG A 54 8.83 9.60 -3.39
CA ARG A 54 9.31 9.81 -4.77
C ARG A 54 10.62 10.61 -4.83
N ILE A 55 11.29 10.76 -3.68
CA ILE A 55 12.50 11.57 -3.58
C ILE A 55 13.67 10.80 -2.94
N PHE A 56 13.45 9.57 -2.45
CA PHE A 56 14.51 8.74 -1.87
C PHE A 56 15.54 8.30 -2.93
N PRO A 57 16.84 8.17 -2.55
CA PRO A 57 17.37 8.33 -1.19
C PRO A 57 17.54 9.78 -0.74
N GLY A 58 17.19 10.76 -1.56
CA GLY A 58 17.45 12.17 -1.29
C GLY A 58 18.88 12.60 -1.64
N TYR A 59 19.18 13.86 -1.37
CA TYR A 59 20.51 14.44 -1.64
C TYR A 59 20.77 15.62 -0.70
N MET A 60 21.79 15.52 0.15
CA MET A 60 22.04 16.49 1.23
C MET A 60 22.48 17.88 0.72
N GLN A 61 22.99 17.99 -0.51
CA GLN A 61 23.36 19.25 -1.15
C GLN A 61 22.26 19.76 -2.11
N GLY A 62 21.13 19.06 -2.18
CA GLY A 62 20.01 19.43 -3.02
C GLY A 62 19.05 20.44 -2.38
N GLY A 63 17.90 20.63 -2.98
CA GLY A 63 16.84 21.47 -2.45
C GLY A 63 16.26 20.94 -1.13
N THR A 64 15.40 21.71 -0.48
CA THR A 64 14.85 21.41 0.87
C THR A 64 14.25 20.02 0.97
N THR A 65 13.42 19.60 0.02
CA THR A 65 12.77 18.28 0.03
C THR A 65 13.77 17.14 -0.14
N GLN A 66 14.79 17.33 -0.98
CA GLN A 66 15.86 16.34 -1.19
C GLN A 66 16.72 16.19 0.06
N ARG A 67 17.00 17.27 0.77
CA ARG A 67 17.75 17.25 2.04
C ARG A 67 16.95 16.56 3.14
N ILE A 68 15.64 16.82 3.24
CA ILE A 68 14.76 16.11 4.19
C ILE A 68 14.77 14.61 3.89
N ALA A 69 14.58 14.22 2.63
CA ALA A 69 14.59 12.82 2.24
C ALA A 69 15.95 12.16 2.51
N GLY A 70 17.07 12.86 2.26
CA GLY A 70 18.41 12.37 2.55
C GLY A 70 18.63 12.13 4.04
N ALA A 71 18.25 13.09 4.89
CA ALA A 71 18.36 12.95 6.35
C ALA A 71 17.50 11.80 6.89
N LEU A 72 16.28 11.65 6.37
CA LEU A 72 15.40 10.54 6.73
C LEU A 72 15.99 9.19 6.27
N PHE A 73 16.52 9.13 5.05
CA PHE A 73 17.13 7.91 4.54
C PHE A 73 18.37 7.52 5.32
N ASP A 74 19.22 8.49 5.67
CA ASP A 74 20.39 8.27 6.52
C ASP A 74 20.01 7.71 7.90
N ALA A 75 18.89 8.13 8.46
CA ALA A 75 18.40 7.62 9.74
C ALA A 75 17.82 6.20 9.66
N VAL A 76 17.30 5.77 8.50
CA VAL A 76 16.62 4.47 8.35
C VAL A 76 17.41 3.44 7.53
N LYS A 77 18.53 3.79 6.93
CA LYS A 77 19.41 2.85 6.23
C LYS A 77 20.23 2.01 7.23
N GLY A 78 20.69 0.86 6.79
CA GLY A 78 21.55 -0.02 7.59
C GLY A 78 20.82 -0.97 8.55
N TYR A 79 19.50 -0.91 8.61
CA TYR A 79 18.70 -1.92 9.28
C TYR A 79 18.57 -3.17 8.42
N ARG A 80 18.57 -4.34 9.06
CA ARG A 80 18.38 -5.61 8.36
C ARG A 80 17.00 -5.73 7.71
N TYR A 81 15.99 -5.15 8.34
CA TYR A 81 14.60 -5.16 7.88
C TYR A 81 14.03 -3.75 7.87
N GLY A 82 13.42 -3.38 6.76
CA GLY A 82 12.69 -2.14 6.59
C GLY A 82 11.21 -2.41 6.30
N ILE A 83 10.32 -1.96 7.15
CA ILE A 83 8.88 -2.13 6.99
C ILE A 83 8.24 -0.77 6.94
N HIS A 84 7.47 -0.46 5.88
CA HIS A 84 6.69 0.75 5.87
C HIS A 84 5.23 0.49 5.54
N PHE A 85 4.34 1.20 6.20
CA PHE A 85 2.93 1.19 5.91
C PHE A 85 2.65 2.13 4.74
N ALA A 86 2.01 1.61 3.72
CA ALA A 86 1.79 2.30 2.47
C ALA A 86 0.30 2.41 2.14
N SER A 87 -0.03 3.37 1.31
CA SER A 87 -1.36 3.53 0.72
C SER A 87 -1.26 3.77 -0.78
N PHE A 88 -2.32 3.46 -1.51
CA PHE A 88 -2.39 3.79 -2.93
C PHE A 88 -2.58 5.29 -3.14
N TYR A 89 -2.27 5.77 -4.34
CA TYR A 89 -2.48 7.15 -4.75
C TYR A 89 -3.96 7.48 -4.94
N LEU A 90 -4.72 6.50 -5.43
CA LEU A 90 -6.14 6.64 -5.65
C LEU A 90 -6.90 6.13 -4.43
N PRO A 91 -7.99 6.79 -4.03
CA PRO A 91 -8.95 6.21 -3.12
C PRO A 91 -9.48 4.90 -3.68
N GLY A 92 -9.69 3.92 -2.82
CA GLY A 92 -10.20 2.62 -3.22
C GLY A 92 -9.94 1.56 -2.16
N ASP A 93 -10.57 0.42 -2.38
CA ASP A 93 -10.44 -0.75 -1.53
C ASP A 93 -9.56 -1.78 -2.21
N PHE A 94 -8.78 -2.50 -1.43
CA PHE A 94 -7.91 -3.56 -1.93
C PHE A 94 -7.69 -4.63 -0.87
N VAL A 95 -7.33 -5.82 -1.32
CA VAL A 95 -6.99 -6.90 -0.39
C VAL A 95 -5.69 -6.59 0.36
N PRO A 96 -5.61 -6.90 1.66
CA PRO A 96 -4.40 -6.75 2.44
C PRO A 96 -3.25 -7.57 1.83
N HIS A 97 -2.11 -6.92 1.63
CA HIS A 97 -0.95 -7.57 1.03
C HIS A 97 0.38 -6.95 1.45
N VAL A 98 1.43 -7.73 1.32
CA VAL A 98 2.80 -7.25 1.38
C VAL A 98 3.31 -7.03 -0.04
N ARG A 99 3.91 -5.89 -0.30
CA ARG A 99 4.58 -5.61 -1.57
C ARG A 99 6.08 -5.60 -1.40
N ILE A 100 6.75 -6.28 -2.32
CA ILE A 100 8.19 -6.35 -2.44
C ILE A 100 8.59 -5.85 -3.83
N MET A 101 9.62 -5.02 -3.93
CA MET A 101 10.22 -4.70 -5.22
C MET A 101 11.12 -5.85 -5.65
N ASP A 102 10.94 -6.31 -6.88
CA ASP A 102 11.76 -7.36 -7.46
C ASP A 102 13.05 -6.76 -8.04
N THR A 103 13.99 -6.49 -7.16
CA THR A 103 15.33 -5.97 -7.50
C THR A 103 16.36 -7.09 -7.65
N GLY A 104 15.98 -8.34 -7.38
CA GLY A 104 16.88 -9.47 -7.27
C GLY A 104 17.54 -9.61 -5.89
N TYR A 105 17.42 -8.63 -5.00
CA TYR A 105 18.02 -8.68 -3.67
C TYR A 105 17.28 -9.64 -2.71
N GLN A 106 15.96 -9.65 -2.73
CA GLN A 106 15.16 -10.49 -1.85
C GLN A 106 14.05 -11.24 -2.59
N THR A 107 13.64 -12.37 -2.03
CA THR A 107 12.57 -13.21 -2.57
C THR A 107 11.24 -12.97 -1.84
N SER A 108 10.17 -13.58 -2.35
CA SER A 108 8.85 -13.56 -1.70
C SER A 108 8.81 -14.30 -0.35
N SER A 109 9.79 -15.17 -0.06
CA SER A 109 9.79 -16.02 1.13
C SER A 109 9.64 -15.26 2.43
N LEU A 110 10.36 -14.13 2.58
CA LEU A 110 10.24 -13.29 3.75
C LEU A 110 8.87 -12.57 3.83
N GLY A 111 8.26 -12.28 2.69
CA GLY A 111 6.92 -11.69 2.63
C GLY A 111 5.84 -12.60 3.20
N ASN A 112 5.98 -13.92 3.01
CA ASN A 112 5.04 -14.90 3.56
C ASN A 112 5.03 -14.94 5.09
N LEU A 113 6.10 -14.46 5.73
CA LEU A 113 6.19 -14.42 7.19
C LEU A 113 5.21 -13.41 7.83
N PHE A 114 4.69 -12.46 7.08
CA PHE A 114 3.66 -11.56 7.57
C PHE A 114 2.31 -12.25 7.76
N GLY A 115 2.04 -13.33 7.03
CA GLY A 115 0.77 -14.06 7.08
C GLY A 115 -0.42 -13.22 6.61
N LEU A 116 -0.19 -12.31 5.67
CA LEU A 116 -1.25 -11.63 4.91
C LEU A 116 -1.67 -12.50 3.71
N PRO A 117 -2.88 -12.31 3.17
CA PRO A 117 -3.38 -13.16 2.09
C PRO A 117 -2.49 -13.20 0.85
N TYR A 118 -1.83 -12.09 0.53
CA TYR A 118 -1.03 -11.98 -0.69
C TYR A 118 0.34 -11.36 -0.45
N VAL A 119 1.31 -11.82 -1.23
CA VAL A 119 2.62 -11.18 -1.43
C VAL A 119 2.73 -10.77 -2.88
N VAL A 120 2.86 -9.47 -3.13
CA VAL A 120 2.97 -8.91 -4.48
C VAL A 120 4.43 -8.59 -4.79
N MET A 121 5.01 -9.35 -5.70
CA MET A 121 6.32 -9.07 -6.28
C MET A 121 6.13 -8.07 -7.44
N ARG A 122 6.74 -6.90 -7.32
CA ARG A 122 6.59 -5.83 -8.31
C ARG A 122 7.91 -5.57 -9.02
N THR A 123 7.94 -5.79 -10.32
CA THR A 123 9.05 -5.36 -11.17
C THR A 123 9.18 -3.83 -11.10
N PRO A 124 10.33 -3.27 -10.69
CA PRO A 124 10.50 -1.84 -10.57
C PRO A 124 10.37 -1.13 -11.93
N LYS A 125 9.61 -0.05 -11.95
CA LYS A 125 9.58 0.91 -13.07
C LYS A 125 10.50 2.09 -12.74
N PRO A 126 10.93 2.90 -13.71
CA PRO A 126 11.79 4.07 -13.43
C PRO A 126 11.28 4.95 -12.29
N ILE A 127 9.96 5.17 -12.19
CA ILE A 127 9.36 5.95 -11.12
C ILE A 127 9.46 5.27 -9.73
N ASP A 128 9.69 3.98 -9.66
CA ASP A 128 9.79 3.24 -8.41
C ASP A 128 11.19 3.32 -7.80
N THR A 129 12.21 3.69 -8.58
CA THR A 129 13.62 3.81 -8.14
C THR A 129 13.84 4.89 -7.08
N THR A 130 12.89 5.81 -6.95
CA THR A 130 12.90 6.89 -5.95
C THR A 130 12.00 6.58 -4.74
N THR A 131 11.54 5.35 -4.59
CA THR A 131 10.77 4.93 -3.41
C THR A 131 11.66 4.45 -2.28
N LEU A 132 11.17 4.56 -1.04
CA LEU A 132 11.89 4.07 0.14
C LEU A 132 12.13 2.56 0.06
N ASN A 133 11.12 1.78 -0.36
CA ASN A 133 11.24 0.33 -0.48
C ASN A 133 12.35 -0.09 -1.45
N TYR A 134 12.42 0.56 -2.63
CA TYR A 134 13.47 0.28 -3.60
C TYR A 134 14.86 0.62 -3.06
N ASN A 135 15.02 1.82 -2.49
CA ASN A 135 16.29 2.27 -1.98
C ASN A 135 16.77 1.44 -0.77
N TRP A 136 15.89 1.01 0.13
CA TRP A 136 16.25 0.07 1.19
C TRP A 136 16.89 -1.20 0.64
N GLN A 137 16.32 -1.79 -0.43
CA GLN A 137 16.89 -3.00 -1.04
C GLN A 137 18.24 -2.74 -1.70
N ILE A 138 18.41 -1.59 -2.36
CA ILE A 138 19.70 -1.21 -2.96
C ILE A 138 20.77 -1.02 -1.87
N TRP A 139 20.36 -0.62 -0.65
CA TRP A 139 21.24 -0.53 0.54
C TRP A 139 21.15 -1.78 1.44
N GLU A 140 20.86 -2.93 0.85
CA GLU A 140 20.93 -4.26 1.48
C GLU A 140 19.99 -4.48 2.69
N SER A 141 18.88 -3.73 2.76
CA SER A 141 17.80 -4.00 3.70
C SER A 141 16.70 -4.84 3.06
N ASN A 142 16.19 -5.85 3.76
CA ASN A 142 14.99 -6.56 3.34
C ASN A 142 13.78 -5.65 3.55
N ALA A 143 13.22 -5.13 2.47
CA ALA A 143 12.24 -4.06 2.50
C ALA A 143 10.84 -4.52 2.12
N PHE A 144 9.85 -4.08 2.89
CA PHE A 144 8.45 -4.46 2.76
C PHE A 144 7.55 -3.24 2.82
N SER A 145 6.56 -3.20 1.93
CA SER A 145 5.46 -2.23 2.00
C SER A 145 4.19 -2.97 2.34
N ILE A 146 3.54 -2.62 3.44
CA ILE A 146 2.28 -3.22 3.87
C ILE A 146 1.13 -2.35 3.42
N TYR A 147 0.17 -2.96 2.76
CA TYR A 147 -1.08 -2.36 2.34
C TYR A 147 -2.24 -3.08 3.00
N THR A 148 -3.20 -2.34 3.53
CA THR A 148 -4.42 -2.91 4.11
C THR A 148 -5.64 -2.14 3.64
N SER A 149 -6.68 -2.88 3.35
CA SER A 149 -7.98 -2.59 2.75
C SER A 149 -8.21 -1.19 2.14
N GLU A 150 -8.58 -0.18 2.86
CA GLU A 150 -9.09 1.08 2.31
C GLU A 150 -8.06 2.22 2.34
N THR A 151 -8.13 3.19 1.40
CA THR A 151 -7.22 4.35 1.37
C THR A 151 -7.82 5.64 1.91
N ALA A 152 -9.13 5.78 1.98
CA ALA A 152 -9.79 7.04 2.28
C ALA A 152 -10.07 7.27 3.78
N HIS A 153 -10.30 6.23 4.55
CA HIS A 153 -10.66 6.31 5.97
C HIS A 153 -9.65 5.59 6.87
N ILE A 154 -9.58 5.97 8.14
CA ILE A 154 -8.94 5.14 9.17
C ILE A 154 -9.91 4.01 9.46
N ASP A 155 -9.45 2.80 9.22
CA ASP A 155 -10.16 1.57 9.55
C ASP A 155 -9.37 0.84 10.62
N GLU A 156 -9.97 0.71 11.80
CA GLU A 156 -9.32 0.09 12.96
C GLU A 156 -9.05 -1.40 12.73
N GLU A 157 -9.91 -2.10 12.00
CA GLU A 157 -9.73 -3.50 11.67
C GLU A 157 -8.49 -3.69 10.77
N SER A 158 -8.37 -2.87 9.73
CA SER A 158 -7.18 -2.83 8.88
C SER A 158 -5.91 -2.50 9.66
N ALA A 159 -6.01 -1.56 10.61
CA ALA A 159 -4.89 -1.19 11.46
C ALA A 159 -4.45 -2.35 12.36
N ALA A 160 -5.39 -3.02 13.02
CA ALA A 160 -5.12 -4.18 13.84
C ALA A 160 -4.53 -5.33 13.03
N GLN A 161 -5.05 -5.57 11.83
CA GLN A 161 -4.52 -6.58 10.90
C GLN A 161 -3.07 -6.27 10.47
N ALA A 162 -2.77 -5.01 10.16
CA ALA A 162 -1.42 -4.58 9.78
C ALA A 162 -0.44 -4.73 10.95
N VAL A 163 -0.82 -4.30 12.16
CA VAL A 163 0.01 -4.44 13.37
C VAL A 163 0.26 -5.91 13.68
N SER A 164 -0.79 -6.75 13.64
CA SER A 164 -0.67 -8.19 13.86
C SER A 164 0.26 -8.85 12.84
N ALA A 165 0.20 -8.43 11.57
CA ALA A 165 1.09 -8.93 10.54
C ALA A 165 2.56 -8.56 10.80
N VAL A 166 2.83 -7.33 11.24
CA VAL A 166 4.19 -6.88 11.60
C VAL A 166 4.71 -7.63 12.81
N LEU A 167 3.92 -7.75 13.89
CA LEU A 167 4.32 -8.50 15.09
C LEU A 167 4.61 -9.97 14.76
N ARG A 168 3.79 -10.57 13.89
CA ARG A 168 4.01 -11.94 13.39
C ARG A 168 5.33 -12.07 12.62
N TYR A 169 5.61 -11.12 11.73
CA TYR A 169 6.87 -11.06 11.01
C TYR A 169 8.06 -10.94 11.96
N LEU A 170 8.03 -9.95 12.86
CA LEU A 170 9.10 -9.70 13.82
C LEU A 170 9.33 -10.89 14.77
N SER A 171 8.27 -11.60 15.12
CA SER A 171 8.35 -12.85 15.91
C SER A 171 9.04 -13.97 15.13
N ARG A 172 8.67 -14.17 13.87
CA ARG A 172 9.23 -15.22 13.01
C ARG A 172 10.70 -14.99 12.64
N VAL A 173 11.13 -13.74 12.57
CA VAL A 173 12.54 -13.40 12.34
C VAL A 173 13.34 -13.24 13.65
N GLY A 174 12.72 -13.47 14.81
CA GLY A 174 13.38 -13.50 16.11
C GLY A 174 13.66 -12.12 16.73
N VAL A 175 13.08 -11.05 16.21
CA VAL A 175 13.24 -9.69 16.76
C VAL A 175 12.36 -9.45 17.98
N VAL A 176 11.18 -10.08 18.03
CA VAL A 176 10.31 -10.08 19.21
C VAL A 176 9.91 -11.51 19.59
N LYS A 177 9.60 -11.74 20.86
CA LYS A 177 8.97 -12.98 21.33
C LYS A 177 7.50 -12.71 21.55
N TYR A 178 6.70 -12.92 20.52
CA TYR A 178 5.28 -12.64 20.53
C TYR A 178 4.48 -13.86 20.03
N THR A 179 3.46 -14.26 20.79
CA THR A 179 2.57 -15.36 20.41
C THR A 179 1.42 -14.79 19.60
N CYS A 180 1.32 -15.20 18.34
CA CYS A 180 0.29 -14.72 17.43
C CYS A 180 -0.29 -15.88 16.60
N HIS A 181 -1.47 -15.65 16.02
CA HIS A 181 -2.03 -16.56 15.02
C HIS A 181 -1.10 -16.74 13.84
N SER A 182 -1.15 -17.92 13.20
CA SER A 182 -0.31 -18.24 12.03
C SER A 182 -0.54 -17.28 10.85
N GLY A 183 -1.74 -16.69 10.75
CA GLY A 183 -2.16 -15.88 9.61
C GLY A 183 -2.47 -16.75 8.39
N TYR A 184 -2.49 -16.11 7.22
CA TYR A 184 -2.75 -16.77 5.96
C TYR A 184 -1.49 -17.44 5.40
N LEU A 185 -1.67 -18.51 4.66
CA LEU A 185 -0.69 -18.98 3.69
C LEU A 185 -0.79 -18.05 2.48
N SER A 186 0.20 -17.18 2.31
CA SER A 186 0.12 -16.14 1.29
C SER A 186 0.22 -16.69 -0.12
N THR A 187 -0.62 -16.21 -1.01
CA THR A 187 -0.46 -16.40 -2.45
C THR A 187 0.51 -15.35 -2.98
N VAL A 188 1.52 -15.79 -3.75
CA VAL A 188 2.48 -14.88 -4.40
C VAL A 188 1.93 -14.47 -5.75
N ILE A 189 1.83 -13.16 -5.96
CA ILE A 189 1.36 -12.55 -7.21
C ILE A 189 2.52 -11.75 -7.80
N ASN A 190 2.88 -12.03 -9.04
CA ASN A 190 3.83 -11.20 -9.77
C ASN A 190 3.12 -10.01 -10.44
N GLY A 191 3.83 -8.90 -10.60
CA GLY A 191 3.23 -7.69 -11.16
C GLY A 191 2.64 -7.87 -12.57
N ASN A 192 3.13 -8.86 -13.32
CA ASN A 192 2.64 -9.20 -14.67
C ASN A 192 1.37 -10.06 -14.65
N ASP A 193 1.03 -10.66 -13.51
CA ASP A 193 -0.18 -11.46 -13.35
C ASP A 193 -1.43 -10.58 -13.12
N LEU A 194 -1.22 -9.27 -12.96
CA LEU A 194 -2.29 -8.30 -12.72
C LEU A 194 -2.78 -7.69 -14.02
N ALA A 195 -3.99 -8.01 -14.43
CA ALA A 195 -4.70 -7.32 -15.51
C ALA A 195 -5.34 -6.00 -14.98
N THR A 196 -5.54 -5.06 -15.88
CA THR A 196 -6.23 -3.80 -15.56
C THR A 196 -7.47 -3.66 -16.42
N VAL A 197 -8.62 -3.55 -15.78
CA VAL A 197 -9.86 -3.21 -16.47
C VAL A 197 -10.02 -1.71 -16.46
N LEU A 198 -10.19 -1.13 -17.65
CA LEU A 198 -10.41 0.30 -17.84
C LEU A 198 -11.88 0.61 -17.94
N THR A 199 -12.26 1.78 -17.45
CA THR A 199 -13.63 2.27 -17.66
C THR A 199 -13.86 2.57 -19.14
N PRO A 200 -14.97 2.10 -19.74
CA PRO A 200 -15.28 2.33 -21.16
C PRO A 200 -15.76 3.76 -21.44
N ALA A 201 -16.20 4.47 -20.42
CA ALA A 201 -16.74 5.84 -20.53
C ALA A 201 -16.34 6.68 -19.29
N GLY A 202 -16.46 7.99 -19.42
CA GLY A 202 -16.42 8.90 -18.27
C GLY A 202 -17.73 8.83 -17.48
N GLY A 203 -17.68 9.04 -16.17
CA GLY A 203 -18.85 9.01 -15.29
C GLY A 203 -18.49 8.72 -13.85
N ILE A 204 -19.49 8.39 -13.03
CA ILE A 204 -19.32 7.98 -11.65
C ILE A 204 -19.21 6.45 -11.60
N PHE A 205 -18.06 5.93 -11.16
CA PHE A 205 -17.90 4.49 -11.00
C PHE A 205 -18.60 4.01 -9.72
N ARG A 206 -19.46 3.02 -9.84
CA ARG A 206 -20.10 2.30 -8.74
C ARG A 206 -19.61 0.86 -8.72
N ALA A 207 -18.88 0.48 -7.69
CA ALA A 207 -18.45 -0.90 -7.49
C ALA A 207 -19.65 -1.79 -7.10
N LEU A 208 -19.73 -2.98 -7.69
CA LEU A 208 -20.74 -4.01 -7.40
C LEU A 208 -20.12 -5.27 -6.78
N ARG A 209 -18.81 -5.30 -6.66
CA ARG A 209 -18.02 -6.37 -6.04
C ARG A 209 -17.01 -5.78 -5.09
N VAL A 210 -16.54 -6.60 -4.14
CA VAL A 210 -15.53 -6.19 -3.15
C VAL A 210 -14.18 -6.85 -3.45
N PRO A 211 -13.05 -6.24 -3.03
CA PRO A 211 -11.73 -6.85 -3.18
C PRO A 211 -11.65 -8.20 -2.47
N GLY A 212 -10.94 -9.15 -3.08
CA GLY A 212 -10.80 -10.53 -2.59
C GLY A 212 -11.92 -11.47 -3.05
N GLN A 213 -12.98 -10.95 -3.66
CA GLN A 213 -14.06 -11.77 -4.21
C GLN A 213 -13.61 -12.42 -5.52
N GLU A 214 -13.87 -13.71 -5.67
CA GLU A 214 -13.75 -14.41 -6.94
C GLU A 214 -14.84 -13.96 -7.89
N VAL A 215 -14.48 -13.78 -9.14
CA VAL A 215 -15.39 -13.39 -10.23
C VAL A 215 -15.10 -14.20 -11.47
N GLU A 216 -16.15 -14.55 -12.20
CA GLU A 216 -16.06 -15.31 -13.44
C GLU A 216 -16.04 -14.40 -14.66
N TYR A 217 -15.68 -14.96 -15.81
CA TYR A 217 -15.69 -14.22 -17.06
C TYR A 217 -17.10 -13.71 -17.39
N GLY A 218 -17.20 -12.39 -17.60
CA GLY A 218 -18.46 -11.74 -17.91
C GLY A 218 -19.23 -11.22 -16.69
N ASP A 219 -18.79 -11.53 -15.47
CA ASP A 219 -19.39 -10.95 -14.27
C ASP A 219 -19.29 -9.42 -14.28
N THR A 220 -20.36 -8.78 -13.87
CA THR A 220 -20.36 -7.32 -13.70
C THR A 220 -19.66 -6.96 -12.42
N ILE A 221 -18.52 -6.29 -12.51
CA ILE A 221 -17.72 -5.85 -11.35
C ILE A 221 -18.08 -4.43 -10.91
N GLY A 222 -18.68 -3.65 -11.79
CA GLY A 222 -19.10 -2.29 -11.51
C GLY A 222 -19.87 -1.69 -12.67
N GLU A 223 -20.43 -0.53 -12.45
CA GLU A 223 -21.15 0.24 -13.47
C GLU A 223 -20.68 1.70 -13.46
N ILE A 224 -20.83 2.33 -14.63
CA ILE A 224 -20.57 3.76 -14.79
C ILE A 224 -21.90 4.47 -14.86
N LEU A 225 -22.14 5.40 -13.94
CA LEU A 225 -23.36 6.19 -13.87
C LEU A 225 -23.14 7.54 -14.54
N ASP A 226 -24.16 8.02 -15.24
CA ASP A 226 -24.22 9.39 -15.74
C ASP A 226 -24.33 10.34 -14.54
N PRO A 227 -23.42 11.31 -14.38
CA PRO A 227 -23.45 12.24 -13.25
C PRO A 227 -24.68 13.14 -13.19
N PHE A 228 -25.40 13.31 -14.30
CA PHE A 228 -26.58 14.17 -14.37
C PHE A 228 -27.89 13.43 -14.20
N SER A 229 -28.00 12.24 -14.78
CA SER A 229 -29.25 11.45 -14.73
C SER A 229 -29.18 10.30 -13.73
N ILE A 230 -28.00 9.97 -13.23
CA ILE A 230 -27.71 8.82 -12.33
C ILE A 230 -28.16 7.49 -12.93
N LYS A 231 -28.25 7.43 -14.27
CA LYS A 231 -28.56 6.19 -14.99
C LYS A 231 -27.28 5.47 -15.40
N PRO A 232 -27.28 4.14 -15.42
CA PRO A 232 -26.13 3.39 -15.90
C PRO A 232 -25.83 3.71 -17.35
N LEU A 233 -24.60 4.16 -17.63
CA LEU A 233 -24.10 4.36 -18.99
C LEU A 233 -23.53 3.06 -19.54
N ASN A 234 -22.73 2.38 -18.71
CA ASN A 234 -22.02 1.17 -19.09
C ASN A 234 -21.75 0.28 -17.88
N LYS A 235 -21.57 -1.01 -18.14
CA LYS A 235 -21.13 -2.01 -17.15
C LYS A 235 -19.69 -2.39 -17.43
N SER A 236 -18.89 -2.51 -16.36
CA SER A 236 -17.55 -3.09 -16.42
C SER A 236 -17.63 -4.58 -16.13
N HIS A 237 -17.16 -5.40 -17.06
CA HIS A 237 -17.14 -6.86 -16.95
C HIS A 237 -15.75 -7.39 -16.63
N SER A 238 -15.69 -8.49 -15.91
CA SER A 238 -14.45 -9.14 -15.52
C SER A 238 -13.96 -10.18 -16.54
N LEU A 239 -12.67 -10.50 -16.41
CA LEU A 239 -12.10 -11.79 -16.80
C LEU A 239 -12.18 -12.74 -15.58
N PRO A 240 -12.02 -14.08 -15.71
CA PRO A 240 -12.06 -15.02 -14.58
C PRO A 240 -10.85 -14.78 -13.68
N VAL A 241 -11.06 -14.17 -12.51
CA VAL A 241 -9.99 -13.64 -11.67
C VAL A 241 -10.47 -13.30 -10.27
N ILE A 242 -9.53 -13.15 -9.33
CA ILE A 242 -9.79 -12.56 -8.02
C ILE A 242 -9.66 -11.05 -8.13
N LEU A 243 -10.67 -10.32 -7.68
CA LEU A 243 -10.63 -8.85 -7.58
C LEU A 243 -9.59 -8.43 -6.55
N PHE A 244 -8.51 -7.82 -7.02
CA PHE A 244 -7.42 -7.39 -6.15
C PHE A 244 -7.61 -5.95 -5.64
N LEU A 245 -8.08 -5.07 -6.50
CA LEU A 245 -8.31 -3.66 -6.19
C LEU A 245 -9.54 -3.15 -6.94
N ILE A 246 -10.44 -2.54 -6.21
CA ILE A 246 -11.50 -1.70 -6.80
C ILE A 246 -11.13 -0.26 -6.48
N ALA A 247 -10.80 0.52 -7.50
CA ALA A 247 -10.59 1.95 -7.34
C ALA A 247 -11.95 2.62 -7.13
N ASN A 248 -12.16 3.17 -5.95
CA ASN A 248 -13.34 3.97 -5.65
C ASN A 248 -13.03 5.43 -6.00
N THR A 249 -13.60 5.88 -7.08
CA THR A 249 -13.41 7.25 -7.58
C THR A 249 -14.39 8.25 -6.95
N HIS A 250 -15.06 7.91 -5.87
CA HIS A 250 -15.67 8.90 -4.98
C HIS A 250 -14.58 9.79 -4.40
N THR A 251 -13.84 10.43 -5.26
CA THR A 251 -12.81 11.34 -4.86
C THR A 251 -13.41 12.65 -4.44
N THR A 252 -12.85 13.21 -3.44
CA THR A 252 -12.70 14.61 -3.07
C THR A 252 -12.28 15.56 -4.23
N ARG A 253 -12.58 15.23 -5.48
CA ARG A 253 -12.60 16.22 -6.54
C ARG A 253 -13.87 17.04 -6.40
N PRO A 254 -13.83 18.34 -6.63
CA PRO A 254 -15.01 19.20 -6.56
C PRO A 254 -16.14 18.55 -7.36
N ILE A 255 -17.33 18.54 -6.78
CA ILE A 255 -18.56 18.11 -7.42
C ILE A 255 -18.61 18.71 -8.83
N GLY A 256 -18.54 17.87 -9.85
CA GLY A 256 -18.64 18.33 -11.23
C GLY A 256 -17.63 17.78 -12.24
N ASN A 257 -16.56 17.11 -11.80
CA ASN A 257 -15.62 16.52 -12.78
C ASN A 257 -15.86 15.01 -12.94
N PRO A 258 -16.44 14.55 -14.05
CA PRO A 258 -16.59 13.13 -14.33
C PRO A 258 -15.22 12.44 -14.46
N ILE A 259 -15.19 11.14 -14.21
CA ILE A 259 -14.00 10.33 -14.46
C ILE A 259 -13.71 10.33 -15.95
N PRO A 260 -12.50 10.66 -16.39
CA PRO A 260 -12.14 10.54 -17.80
C PRO A 260 -12.21 9.07 -18.24
N ALA A 261 -12.55 8.85 -19.49
CA ALA A 261 -12.48 7.53 -20.11
C ALA A 261 -11.06 6.95 -19.93
N ARG A 262 -10.96 5.61 -19.81
CA ARG A 262 -9.73 4.85 -19.58
C ARG A 262 -9.08 5.03 -18.20
N THR A 263 -9.82 5.48 -17.20
CA THR A 263 -9.34 5.40 -15.82
C THR A 263 -9.36 3.95 -15.33
N PRO A 264 -8.34 3.45 -14.66
CA PRO A 264 -8.35 2.10 -14.11
C PRO A 264 -9.50 1.92 -13.12
N ALA A 265 -10.42 1.03 -13.41
CA ALA A 265 -11.55 0.71 -12.54
C ALA A 265 -11.17 -0.34 -11.51
N CYS A 266 -10.34 -1.31 -11.91
CA CYS A 266 -9.86 -2.35 -10.99
C CYS A 266 -8.57 -2.99 -11.51
N LYS A 267 -7.91 -3.75 -10.63
CA LYS A 267 -6.85 -4.68 -10.98
C LYS A 267 -7.30 -6.08 -10.63
N LEU A 268 -7.08 -7.00 -11.54
CA LEU A 268 -7.49 -8.38 -11.46
C LEU A 268 -6.25 -9.28 -11.36
N SER A 269 -6.35 -10.35 -10.61
CA SER A 269 -5.35 -11.43 -10.58
C SER A 269 -5.98 -12.70 -11.13
N PRO A 270 -5.27 -13.53 -11.92
CA PRO A 270 -5.79 -14.82 -12.35
C PRO A 270 -6.16 -15.67 -11.13
N ALA A 271 -7.24 -16.39 -11.24
CA ALA A 271 -7.56 -17.46 -10.29
C ALA A 271 -6.52 -18.57 -10.44
N ILE A 272 -5.92 -18.98 -9.34
CA ILE A 272 -5.00 -20.13 -9.28
C ILE A 272 -5.81 -21.40 -9.08
#